data_6f223768ce8a952b4e10edb749d83bb0
#
_entry.id   6f223768ce8a952b4e10edb749d83bb0
#
_cell.length_a   1.000
_cell.length_b   1.000
_cell.length_c   1.000
_cell.angle_alpha   90.00
_cell.angle_beta   90.00
_cell.angle_gamma   90.00
#
_symmetry.space_group_name_H-M   'P 1'
#
loop_
_entity.id
_entity.type
_entity.pdbx_description
1 polymer ?
#
loop_
_entity_poly.entity_id
_entity_poly.type
_entity_poly.pdbx_seq_one_letter_code
_entity_poly.pdbx_strand_id
1 'polypeptide(L)'
;MRRNILRAMQTESEMPTGENAVDKGKLKISVTSEITAYPVEDALISISYTGVPENTLEEVRTDRSGMTESVELSTPPLEYSLDPENVIQPYSEYTLNISAPGFEPVSIAGTELLPEVTALQNIRLRPVVPETQEQVFVIPAHTLYGEYPPKIAEDEIKPMNESGEIVLSRVVIPEYIVVHDGSPRDSTAQNYYVKYKDYIKNVASSEIYATWSK
;
A
#
# COMPACT_ATOMS: atom_id res chain seq x y z
N MET A 1 -21.67 0.54 -9.14
CA MET A 1 -21.66 1.99 -8.87
C MET A 1 -22.36 2.47 -7.60
N ARG A 2 -23.42 1.81 -7.10
CA ARG A 2 -24.14 2.27 -5.87
C ARG A 2 -23.51 1.82 -4.52
N ARG A 3 -22.63 0.83 -4.50
CA ARG A 3 -22.00 0.33 -3.26
C ARG A 3 -20.87 1.21 -2.72
N ASN A 4 -20.14 1.89 -3.59
CA ASN A 4 -19.00 2.74 -3.18
C ASN A 4 -19.44 4.08 -2.57
N ILE A 5 -20.59 4.63 -3.00
CA ILE A 5 -21.13 5.88 -2.45
C ILE A 5 -21.63 5.68 -1.01
N LEU A 6 -22.18 4.50 -0.70
CA LEU A 6 -22.64 4.18 0.66
C LEU A 6 -21.48 3.97 1.66
N ARG A 7 -20.31 3.52 1.17
CA ARG A 7 -19.13 3.32 2.02
C ARG A 7 -18.44 4.64 2.39
N ALA A 8 -18.39 5.59 1.45
CA ALA A 8 -17.91 6.95 1.74
C ALA A 8 -18.78 7.70 2.75
N MET A 9 -20.08 7.40 2.81
CA MET A 9 -20.99 8.01 3.78
C MET A 9 -20.95 7.33 5.16
N GLN A 10 -20.46 6.10 5.27
CA GLN A 10 -20.34 5.41 6.55
C GLN A 10 -19.08 5.82 7.34
N THR A 11 -18.04 6.35 6.67
CA THR A 11 -16.84 6.84 7.34
C THR A 11 -17.06 8.15 8.09
N GLU A 12 -18.08 8.92 7.78
CA GLU A 12 -18.42 10.17 8.47
C GLU A 12 -19.08 9.97 9.85
N SER A 13 -19.64 8.78 10.13
CA SER A 13 -20.37 8.52 11.39
C SER A 13 -19.61 7.72 12.44
N GLU A 14 -18.39 7.25 12.13
CA GLU A 14 -17.56 6.45 13.05
C GLU A 14 -16.18 7.06 13.31
N MET A 15 -16.08 8.37 13.34
CA MET A 15 -14.99 9.00 14.09
C MET A 15 -15.15 8.56 15.55
N PRO A 16 -14.17 7.90 16.15
CA PRO A 16 -14.28 7.46 17.54
C PRO A 16 -14.39 8.69 18.44
N THR A 17 -15.62 9.04 18.79
CA THR A 17 -15.91 9.97 19.87
C THR A 17 -15.77 9.20 21.18
N GLY A 18 -14.60 9.24 21.77
CA GLY A 18 -14.40 8.77 23.14
C GLY A 18 -13.34 7.67 23.28
N GLU A 19 -12.24 8.03 23.93
CA GLU A 19 -11.24 7.19 24.60
C GLU A 19 -10.29 6.32 23.77
N ASN A 20 -10.45 6.16 22.46
CA ASN A 20 -9.42 5.51 21.66
C ASN A 20 -8.39 6.54 21.20
N ALA A 21 -7.17 6.39 21.65
CA ALA A 21 -6.05 7.23 21.22
C ALA A 21 -5.99 7.21 19.67
N VAL A 22 -6.07 8.40 19.08
CA VAL A 22 -5.86 8.58 17.65
C VAL A 22 -4.35 8.55 17.44
N ASP A 23 -3.86 7.56 16.74
CA ASP A 23 -2.44 7.48 16.39
C ASP A 23 -2.12 8.42 15.22
N LYS A 24 -0.85 8.54 14.90
CA LYS A 24 -0.36 9.37 13.82
C LYS A 24 0.51 8.58 12.87
N GLY A 25 0.32 8.85 11.59
CA GLY A 25 1.23 8.45 10.54
C GLY A 25 1.92 9.68 9.94
N LYS A 26 2.95 9.45 9.16
CA LYS A 26 3.68 10.49 8.44
C LYS A 26 3.48 10.35 6.95
N LEU A 27 3.16 11.45 6.29
CA LEU A 27 3.05 11.50 4.84
C LEU A 27 4.17 12.37 4.27
N LYS A 28 4.89 11.85 3.29
CA LYS A 28 5.90 12.59 2.53
C LYS A 28 5.54 12.50 1.05
N ILE A 29 5.60 13.62 0.35
CA ILE A 29 5.16 13.71 -1.03
C ILE A 29 6.33 14.09 -1.91
N SER A 30 6.46 13.41 -3.05
CA SER A 30 7.44 13.70 -4.09
C SER A 30 6.72 14.09 -5.37
N VAL A 31 7.05 15.27 -5.89
CA VAL A 31 6.44 15.82 -7.12
C VAL A 31 7.49 15.96 -8.20
N THR A 32 7.26 15.34 -9.35
CA THR A 32 8.14 15.41 -10.51
C THR A 32 7.35 15.75 -11.78
N SER A 33 8.02 16.28 -12.78
CA SER A 33 7.43 16.46 -14.10
C SER A 33 7.26 15.12 -14.81
N GLU A 34 6.10 14.89 -15.42
CA GLU A 34 5.83 13.66 -16.18
C GLU A 34 6.75 13.51 -17.42
N ILE A 35 7.10 14.60 -18.04
CA ILE A 35 7.88 14.60 -19.30
C ILE A 35 9.37 14.51 -19.05
N THR A 36 9.89 15.30 -18.10
CA THR A 36 11.32 15.46 -17.88
C THR A 36 11.84 14.65 -16.70
N ALA A 37 10.95 14.14 -15.85
CA ALA A 37 11.25 13.54 -14.56
C ALA A 37 12.04 14.44 -13.59
N TYR A 38 12.19 15.74 -13.90
CA TYR A 38 12.80 16.69 -12.98
C TYR A 38 11.87 17.00 -11.81
N PRO A 39 12.44 17.29 -10.63
CA PRO A 39 11.66 17.70 -9.47
C PRO A 39 10.92 19.00 -9.75
N VAL A 40 9.69 19.11 -9.22
CA VAL A 40 8.89 20.34 -9.29
C VAL A 40 9.00 21.04 -7.94
N GLU A 41 9.72 22.18 -7.94
CA GLU A 41 9.87 23.06 -6.77
C GLU A 41 8.60 23.90 -6.60
N ASP A 42 8.28 24.26 -5.35
CA ASP A 42 7.18 25.16 -4.97
C ASP A 42 5.79 24.67 -5.40
N ALA A 43 5.61 23.37 -5.60
CA ALA A 43 4.28 22.80 -5.78
C ALA A 43 3.50 22.90 -4.46
N LEU A 44 2.31 23.52 -4.51
CA LEU A 44 1.40 23.60 -3.38
C LEU A 44 0.55 22.33 -3.31
N ILE A 45 0.53 21.70 -2.15
CA ILE A 45 -0.26 20.52 -1.85
C ILE A 45 -1.20 20.84 -0.70
N SER A 46 -2.51 20.76 -0.94
CA SER A 46 -3.53 20.85 0.10
C SER A 46 -3.99 19.43 0.45
N ILE A 47 -3.99 19.11 1.73
CA ILE A 47 -4.34 17.79 2.29
C ILE A 47 -5.66 17.90 3.02
N SER A 48 -6.61 17.02 2.71
CA SER A 48 -7.92 16.92 3.36
C SER A 48 -8.31 15.46 3.59
N TYR A 49 -9.30 15.21 4.44
CA TYR A 49 -9.90 13.87 4.50
C TYR A 49 -10.66 13.57 3.21
N THR A 50 -10.59 12.34 2.72
CA THR A 50 -11.28 11.94 1.47
C THR A 50 -12.79 12.11 1.56
N GLY A 51 -13.39 11.98 2.75
CA GLY A 51 -14.82 12.22 2.96
C GLY A 51 -15.24 13.70 2.95
N VAL A 52 -14.30 14.63 3.19
CA VAL A 52 -14.56 16.07 3.31
C VAL A 52 -13.46 16.86 2.59
N PRO A 53 -13.36 16.73 1.25
CA PRO A 53 -12.25 17.30 0.48
C PRO A 53 -12.18 18.83 0.48
N GLU A 54 -13.28 19.49 0.78
CA GLU A 54 -13.36 20.95 0.92
C GLU A 54 -12.73 21.48 2.23
N ASN A 55 -12.49 20.62 3.21
CA ASN A 55 -11.90 20.99 4.49
C ASN A 55 -10.41 20.67 4.51
N THR A 56 -9.59 21.63 4.09
CA THR A 56 -8.13 21.50 4.11
C THR A 56 -7.63 21.41 5.56
N LEU A 57 -6.89 20.33 5.85
CA LEU A 57 -6.25 20.10 7.14
C LEU A 57 -4.87 20.72 7.19
N GLU A 58 -4.08 20.53 6.14
CA GLU A 58 -2.69 21.00 6.03
C GLU A 58 -2.38 21.46 4.61
N GLU A 59 -1.50 22.45 4.50
CA GLU A 59 -0.94 22.90 3.23
C GLU A 59 0.59 22.85 3.31
N VAL A 60 1.20 22.18 2.35
CA VAL A 60 2.65 22.05 2.27
C VAL A 60 3.16 22.37 0.87
N ARG A 61 4.45 22.68 0.78
CA ARG A 61 5.11 22.95 -0.49
C ARG A 61 6.31 22.04 -0.70
N THR A 62 6.61 21.76 -1.94
CA THR A 62 7.83 21.04 -2.31
C THR A 62 9.04 21.95 -2.29
N ASP A 63 10.15 21.40 -1.87
CA ASP A 63 11.48 22.01 -1.95
C ASP A 63 12.11 21.87 -3.34
N ARG A 64 13.39 22.28 -3.48
CA ARG A 64 14.17 22.15 -4.73
C ARG A 64 14.36 20.72 -5.22
N SER A 65 14.22 19.74 -4.34
CA SER A 65 14.27 18.32 -4.70
C SER A 65 12.90 17.75 -5.08
N GLY A 66 11.87 18.60 -5.11
CA GLY A 66 10.49 18.19 -5.36
C GLY A 66 9.85 17.42 -4.21
N MET A 67 10.44 17.49 -3.01
CA MET A 67 9.96 16.76 -1.84
C MET A 67 9.30 17.72 -0.85
N THR A 68 8.25 17.25 -0.16
CA THR A 68 7.72 17.98 1.00
C THR A 68 8.48 17.63 2.27
N GLU A 69 8.34 18.44 3.29
CA GLU A 69 8.56 17.97 4.66
C GLU A 69 7.59 16.83 4.99
N SER A 70 7.88 16.11 6.05
CA SER A 70 7.02 15.04 6.54
C SER A 70 5.85 15.62 7.32
N VAL A 71 4.63 15.36 6.89
CA VAL A 71 3.40 15.84 7.54
C VAL A 71 2.86 14.76 8.45
N GLU A 72 2.58 15.09 9.71
CA GLU A 72 1.92 14.19 10.65
C GLU A 72 0.41 14.33 10.54
N LEU A 73 -0.26 13.22 10.22
CA LEU A 73 -1.72 13.14 10.05
C LEU A 73 -2.31 12.06 10.96
N SER A 74 -3.58 12.22 11.30
CA SER A 74 -4.29 11.31 12.19
C SER A 74 -4.58 9.97 11.52
N THR A 75 -4.38 8.88 12.25
CA THR A 75 -4.65 7.50 11.79
C THR A 75 -5.46 6.75 12.85
N PRO A 76 -6.14 5.65 12.48
CA PRO A 76 -6.68 4.73 13.48
C PRO A 76 -5.61 4.17 14.40
N PRO A 77 -5.98 3.59 15.55
CA PRO A 77 -5.04 2.93 16.44
C PRO A 77 -4.22 1.83 15.76
N LEU A 78 -2.95 1.71 16.15
CA LEU A 78 -2.03 0.71 15.60
C LEU A 78 -2.56 -0.71 15.76
N GLU A 79 -3.25 -0.98 16.85
CA GLU A 79 -3.85 -2.28 17.15
C GLU A 79 -4.77 -2.77 16.03
N TYR A 80 -5.46 -1.86 15.30
CA TYR A 80 -6.35 -2.23 14.19
C TYR A 80 -5.59 -2.85 13.01
N SER A 81 -4.33 -2.49 12.83
CA SER A 81 -3.48 -3.06 11.77
C SER A 81 -2.78 -4.36 12.21
N LEU A 82 -2.68 -4.61 13.52
CA LEU A 82 -2.00 -5.77 14.09
C LEU A 82 -2.94 -6.93 14.40
N ASP A 83 -4.24 -6.68 14.53
CA ASP A 83 -5.24 -7.70 14.82
C ASP A 83 -5.75 -8.34 13.52
N PRO A 84 -5.45 -9.61 13.24
CA PRO A 84 -5.92 -10.31 12.05
C PRO A 84 -7.44 -10.54 12.02
N GLU A 85 -8.12 -10.42 13.16
CA GLU A 85 -9.58 -10.54 13.28
C GLU A 85 -10.29 -9.19 13.16
N ASN A 86 -9.53 -8.10 13.05
CA ASN A 86 -10.10 -6.77 12.93
C ASN A 86 -10.86 -6.60 11.62
N VAL A 87 -12.10 -6.14 11.72
CA VAL A 87 -12.98 -5.83 10.58
C VAL A 87 -13.08 -4.32 10.30
N ILE A 88 -12.46 -3.50 11.15
CA ILE A 88 -12.43 -2.04 11.03
C ILE A 88 -11.26 -1.64 10.13
N GLN A 89 -11.46 -0.59 9.32
CA GLN A 89 -10.41 -0.07 8.45
C GLN A 89 -9.21 0.41 9.29
N PRO A 90 -8.00 -0.15 9.09
CA PRO A 90 -6.82 0.15 9.91
C PRO A 90 -6.00 1.35 9.41
N TYR A 91 -6.49 2.13 8.47
CA TYR A 91 -5.85 3.30 7.87
C TYR A 91 -6.83 4.45 7.69
N SER A 92 -6.31 5.67 7.61
CA SER A 92 -7.06 6.86 7.19
C SER A 92 -6.85 7.12 5.70
N GLU A 93 -7.86 7.69 5.05
CA GLU A 93 -7.79 8.07 3.64
C GLU A 93 -7.76 9.60 3.50
N TYR A 94 -6.81 10.08 2.71
CA TYR A 94 -6.61 11.50 2.47
C TYR A 94 -6.73 11.84 0.99
N THR A 95 -7.26 13.01 0.71
CA THR A 95 -7.26 13.63 -0.63
C THR A 95 -6.16 14.68 -0.69
N LEU A 96 -5.37 14.62 -1.74
CA LEU A 96 -4.29 15.53 -2.03
C LEU A 96 -4.65 16.34 -3.27
N ASN A 97 -4.70 17.66 -3.15
CA ASN A 97 -4.86 18.57 -4.28
C ASN A 97 -3.54 19.28 -4.53
N ILE A 98 -2.97 19.05 -5.69
CA ILE A 98 -1.64 19.52 -6.05
C ILE A 98 -1.72 20.54 -7.17
N SER A 99 -1.09 21.68 -7.00
CA SER A 99 -0.96 22.73 -8.01
C SER A 99 0.46 23.28 -8.05
N ALA A 100 0.96 23.52 -9.25
CA ALA A 100 2.24 24.16 -9.45
C ALA A 100 2.20 25.09 -10.66
N PRO A 101 2.93 26.22 -10.68
CA PRO A 101 2.97 27.11 -11.83
C PRO A 101 3.47 26.40 -13.09
N GLY A 102 2.70 26.47 -14.17
CA GLY A 102 3.06 25.84 -15.45
C GLY A 102 2.73 24.34 -15.56
N PHE A 103 2.01 23.80 -14.59
CA PHE A 103 1.55 22.41 -14.57
C PHE A 103 0.04 22.33 -14.41
N GLU A 104 -0.53 21.26 -14.93
CA GLU A 104 -1.94 20.93 -14.73
C GLU A 104 -2.17 20.54 -13.26
N PRO A 105 -3.23 21.05 -12.62
CA PRO A 105 -3.54 20.65 -11.27
C PRO A 105 -3.97 19.17 -11.24
N VAL A 106 -3.62 18.49 -10.16
CA VAL A 106 -3.93 17.05 -9.96
C VAL A 106 -4.59 16.88 -8.61
N SER A 107 -5.67 16.11 -8.58
CA SER A 107 -6.33 15.66 -7.34
C SER A 107 -6.20 14.15 -7.21
N ILE A 108 -5.70 13.69 -6.06
CA ILE A 108 -5.57 12.28 -5.73
C ILE A 108 -6.40 12.01 -4.49
N ALA A 109 -7.45 11.22 -4.63
CA ALA A 109 -8.31 10.82 -3.54
C ALA A 109 -8.05 9.37 -3.13
N GLY A 110 -8.07 9.08 -1.82
CA GLY A 110 -7.84 7.75 -1.28
C GLY A 110 -6.37 7.44 -1.00
N THR A 111 -5.55 8.44 -0.72
CA THR A 111 -4.18 8.20 -0.22
C THR A 111 -4.27 7.62 1.19
N GLU A 112 -3.84 6.38 1.34
CA GLU A 112 -3.92 5.65 2.61
C GLU A 112 -2.73 5.97 3.50
N LEU A 113 -3.01 6.12 4.79
CA LEU A 113 -2.01 6.36 5.82
C LEU A 113 -2.24 5.44 7.02
N LEU A 114 -1.24 4.62 7.30
CA LEU A 114 -1.20 3.73 8.46
C LEU A 114 -0.54 4.42 9.66
N PRO A 115 -0.86 3.99 10.88
CA PRO A 115 -0.20 4.48 12.10
C PRO A 115 1.28 4.14 12.14
N GLU A 116 2.07 5.03 12.74
CA GLU A 116 3.52 4.87 13.02
C GLU A 116 4.44 4.65 11.81
N VAL A 117 3.91 4.73 10.58
CA VAL A 117 4.72 4.61 9.37
C VAL A 117 4.82 5.91 8.61
N THR A 118 5.81 6.01 7.73
CA THR A 118 5.92 7.09 6.76
C THR A 118 5.49 6.58 5.40
N ALA A 119 4.35 7.07 4.92
CA ALA A 119 3.91 6.84 3.55
C ALA A 119 4.62 7.82 2.60
N LEU A 120 5.04 7.34 1.44
CA LEU A 120 5.62 8.15 0.38
C LEU A 120 4.67 8.18 -0.82
N GLN A 121 4.11 9.36 -1.12
CA GLN A 121 3.27 9.55 -2.29
C GLN A 121 4.08 10.18 -3.42
N ASN A 122 4.25 9.46 -4.51
CA ASN A 122 4.92 9.96 -5.71
C ASN A 122 3.89 10.50 -6.69
N ILE A 123 4.09 11.74 -7.14
CA ILE A 123 3.19 12.46 -8.05
C ILE A 123 3.96 12.93 -9.28
N ARG A 124 3.34 12.78 -10.43
CA ARG A 124 3.86 13.29 -11.70
C ARG A 124 2.91 14.33 -12.24
N LEU A 125 3.40 15.55 -12.39
CA LEU A 125 2.63 16.65 -12.95
C LEU A 125 2.92 16.80 -14.45
N ARG A 126 1.85 17.00 -15.21
CA ARG A 126 1.92 17.29 -16.63
C ARG A 126 2.08 18.80 -16.85
N PRO A 127 3.04 19.26 -17.67
CA PRO A 127 3.12 20.67 -18.04
C PRO A 127 1.84 21.11 -18.76
N VAL A 128 1.38 22.32 -18.45
CA VAL A 128 0.19 22.90 -19.12
C VAL A 128 0.44 23.03 -20.60
N VAL A 129 -0.40 22.36 -21.40
CA VAL A 129 -0.53 22.60 -22.84
C VAL A 129 -1.82 23.41 -23.02
N PRO A 130 -1.87 24.47 -23.84
CA PRO A 130 -3.11 25.20 -24.06
C PRO A 130 -4.25 24.25 -24.44
N GLU A 131 -5.36 24.26 -23.65
CA GLU A 131 -6.58 23.43 -23.77
C GLU A 131 -6.74 22.21 -22.81
N THR A 132 -5.98 22.10 -21.73
CA THR A 132 -6.09 20.93 -20.85
C THR A 132 -7.02 21.13 -19.64
N GLN A 133 -7.76 20.05 -19.31
CA GLN A 133 -8.66 19.98 -18.16
C GLN A 133 -7.94 19.39 -16.92
N GLU A 134 -8.43 19.70 -15.73
CA GLU A 134 -7.99 19.07 -14.49
C GLU A 134 -8.08 17.54 -14.56
N GLN A 135 -7.02 16.85 -14.16
CA GLN A 135 -7.01 15.39 -14.04
C GLN A 135 -7.30 14.97 -12.60
N VAL A 136 -8.33 14.18 -12.43
CA VAL A 136 -8.70 13.61 -11.14
C VAL A 136 -8.40 12.11 -11.13
N PHE A 137 -7.55 11.70 -10.21
CA PHE A 137 -7.25 10.29 -9.97
C PHE A 137 -7.90 9.85 -8.66
N VAL A 138 -8.68 8.78 -8.73
CA VAL A 138 -9.28 8.15 -7.55
C VAL A 138 -8.60 6.81 -7.33
N ILE A 139 -7.97 6.65 -6.17
CA ILE A 139 -7.43 5.37 -5.72
C ILE A 139 -8.59 4.60 -5.07
N PRO A 140 -9.01 3.46 -5.65
CA PRO A 140 -10.09 2.68 -5.04
C PRO A 140 -9.62 2.11 -3.69
N ALA A 141 -10.51 2.15 -2.70
CA ALA A 141 -10.25 1.49 -1.41
C ALA A 141 -9.96 0.00 -1.62
N HIS A 142 -8.96 -0.50 -0.95
CA HIS A 142 -8.59 -1.92 -0.97
C HIS A 142 -8.39 -2.42 0.45
N THR A 143 -8.37 -3.74 0.62
CA THR A 143 -8.03 -4.36 1.89
C THR A 143 -6.54 -4.67 1.93
N LEU A 144 -5.89 -4.46 3.09
CA LEU A 144 -4.46 -4.72 3.26
C LEU A 144 -4.05 -6.17 2.94
N TYR A 145 -4.97 -7.10 3.10
CA TYR A 145 -4.75 -8.52 2.89
C TYR A 145 -5.39 -9.07 1.60
N GLY A 146 -6.00 -8.21 0.78
CA GLY A 146 -6.77 -8.60 -0.40
C GLY A 146 -8.09 -9.30 -0.05
N GLU A 147 -8.89 -9.61 -1.05
CA GLU A 147 -10.06 -10.47 -0.91
C GLU A 147 -9.59 -11.94 -0.91
N TYR A 148 -8.98 -12.37 0.16
CA TYR A 148 -8.74 -13.79 0.34
C TYR A 148 -10.04 -14.48 0.73
N PRO A 149 -10.33 -15.66 0.17
CA PRO A 149 -11.42 -16.46 0.67
C PRO A 149 -11.19 -16.69 2.18
N PRO A 150 -12.27 -16.70 3.00
CA PRO A 150 -12.14 -16.88 4.43
C PRO A 150 -11.22 -18.07 4.71
N LYS A 151 -10.23 -17.86 5.56
CA LYS A 151 -9.28 -18.90 5.95
C LYS A 151 -10.11 -20.08 6.46
N ILE A 152 -10.06 -21.20 5.77
CA ILE A 152 -10.66 -22.42 6.28
C ILE A 152 -9.91 -22.70 7.57
N ALA A 153 -10.63 -22.79 8.70
CA ALA A 153 -10.03 -23.12 9.97
C ALA A 153 -9.21 -24.41 9.79
N GLU A 154 -7.90 -24.27 9.95
CA GLU A 154 -7.04 -25.44 9.92
C GLU A 154 -7.24 -26.20 11.22
N ASP A 155 -7.49 -27.51 11.15
CA ASP A 155 -7.53 -28.35 12.34
C ASP A 155 -6.21 -28.17 13.11
N GLU A 156 -6.27 -27.91 14.40
CA GLU A 156 -5.10 -27.75 15.27
C GLU A 156 -4.18 -28.97 15.27
N ILE A 157 -4.74 -30.13 14.94
CA ILE A 157 -4.01 -31.39 14.79
C ILE A 157 -4.03 -31.80 13.32
N LYS A 158 -2.94 -31.49 12.62
CA LYS A 158 -2.76 -31.99 11.24
C LYS A 158 -2.45 -33.47 11.29
N PRO A 159 -3.23 -34.32 10.60
CA PRO A 159 -2.92 -35.75 10.54
C PRO A 159 -1.53 -35.93 9.91
N MET A 160 -0.60 -36.52 10.65
CA MET A 160 0.68 -36.93 10.10
C MET A 160 0.51 -38.33 9.51
N ASN A 161 0.92 -38.51 8.28
CA ASN A 161 1.03 -39.85 7.70
C ASN A 161 2.14 -40.62 8.40
N GLU A 162 2.07 -41.97 8.38
CA GLU A 162 3.11 -42.87 8.92
C GLU A 162 4.50 -42.61 8.31
N SER A 163 4.57 -41.99 7.14
CA SER A 163 5.82 -41.53 6.49
C SER A 163 6.40 -40.24 7.07
N GLY A 164 5.72 -39.57 8.00
CA GLY A 164 6.13 -38.26 8.51
C GLY A 164 5.90 -37.10 7.55
N GLU A 165 5.23 -37.31 6.43
CA GLU A 165 4.84 -36.24 5.51
C GLU A 165 3.55 -35.55 6.00
N ILE A 166 3.59 -34.23 6.07
CA ILE A 166 2.39 -33.41 6.31
C ILE A 166 1.63 -33.33 4.98
N VAL A 167 0.54 -34.08 4.86
CA VAL A 167 -0.36 -34.00 3.69
C VAL A 167 -1.38 -32.89 3.98
N LEU A 168 -1.18 -31.74 3.40
CA LEU A 168 -2.22 -30.70 3.32
C LEU A 168 -3.28 -31.20 2.32
N SER A 169 -4.53 -31.30 2.73
CA SER A 169 -5.62 -31.97 2.00
C SER A 169 -5.92 -31.46 0.59
N ARG A 170 -5.23 -30.44 0.11
CA ARG A 170 -5.31 -29.90 -1.26
C ARG A 170 -4.03 -29.23 -1.76
N VAL A 171 -2.95 -29.21 -1.03
CA VAL A 171 -1.67 -28.66 -1.49
C VAL A 171 -0.72 -29.81 -1.78
N VAL A 172 -0.56 -30.12 -3.05
CA VAL A 172 0.48 -31.04 -3.50
C VAL A 172 1.77 -30.24 -3.64
N ILE A 173 2.76 -30.57 -2.84
CA ILE A 173 4.10 -30.01 -3.01
C ILE A 173 4.71 -30.68 -4.24
N PRO A 174 5.03 -29.93 -5.30
CA PRO A 174 5.62 -30.50 -6.51
C PRO A 174 7.04 -31.02 -6.22
N GLU A 175 7.44 -32.10 -6.84
CA GLU A 175 8.80 -32.60 -6.73
C GLU A 175 9.80 -31.63 -7.37
N TYR A 176 9.39 -30.97 -8.45
CA TYR A 176 10.18 -29.98 -9.19
C TYR A 176 9.39 -28.69 -9.35
N ILE A 177 10.10 -27.57 -9.33
CA ILE A 177 9.60 -26.25 -9.69
C ILE A 177 10.38 -25.70 -10.86
N VAL A 178 9.77 -24.76 -11.58
CA VAL A 178 10.46 -24.01 -12.64
C VAL A 178 10.98 -22.71 -12.04
N VAL A 179 12.29 -22.53 -12.09
CA VAL A 179 12.96 -21.29 -11.71
C VAL A 179 13.30 -20.51 -12.97
N HIS A 180 12.77 -19.31 -13.08
CA HIS A 180 13.06 -18.38 -14.16
C HIS A 180 14.30 -17.53 -13.79
N ASP A 181 15.39 -17.68 -14.56
CA ASP A 181 16.65 -16.99 -14.30
C ASP A 181 16.67 -15.63 -15.03
N GLY A 182 15.91 -14.69 -14.52
CA GLY A 182 15.82 -13.36 -15.09
C GLY A 182 14.65 -12.53 -14.55
N SER A 183 14.46 -11.36 -15.14
CA SER A 183 13.30 -10.52 -14.84
C SER A 183 11.99 -11.26 -15.17
N PRO A 184 10.93 -11.14 -14.37
CA PRO A 184 9.66 -11.86 -14.56
C PRO A 184 9.00 -11.69 -15.96
N ARG A 185 9.44 -10.69 -16.73
CA ARG A 185 8.93 -10.39 -18.08
C ARG A 185 9.96 -10.66 -19.19
N ASP A 186 11.12 -11.17 -18.85
CA ASP A 186 12.16 -11.47 -19.83
C ASP A 186 11.90 -12.84 -20.46
N SER A 187 11.28 -12.84 -21.64
CA SER A 187 10.98 -14.06 -22.40
C SER A 187 12.23 -14.76 -22.96
N THR A 188 13.41 -14.14 -22.87
CA THR A 188 14.70 -14.69 -23.32
C THR A 188 15.47 -15.40 -22.22
N ALA A 189 15.09 -15.17 -20.97
CA ALA A 189 15.73 -15.78 -19.83
C ALA A 189 15.46 -17.30 -19.76
N GLN A 190 16.44 -18.04 -19.27
CA GLN A 190 16.36 -19.49 -19.20
C GLN A 190 15.49 -19.96 -18.02
N ASN A 191 14.79 -21.06 -18.22
CA ASN A 191 14.02 -21.72 -17.18
C ASN A 191 14.73 -23.01 -16.76
N TYR A 192 14.89 -23.21 -15.46
CA TYR A 192 15.51 -24.39 -14.89
C TYR A 192 14.49 -25.19 -14.08
N TYR A 193 14.50 -26.52 -14.26
CA TYR A 193 13.76 -27.42 -13.39
C TYR A 193 14.62 -27.76 -12.18
N VAL A 194 14.19 -27.31 -11.01
CA VAL A 194 14.93 -27.50 -9.75
C VAL A 194 14.07 -28.32 -8.80
N LYS A 195 14.68 -29.28 -8.09
CA LYS A 195 13.97 -30.00 -7.03
C LYS A 195 13.49 -29.03 -5.97
N TYR A 196 12.22 -29.08 -5.63
CA TYR A 196 11.60 -28.17 -4.67
C TYR A 196 12.36 -28.14 -3.32
N LYS A 197 12.76 -29.33 -2.81
CA LYS A 197 13.52 -29.42 -1.55
C LYS A 197 14.88 -28.68 -1.62
N ASP A 198 15.55 -28.74 -2.74
CA ASP A 198 16.87 -28.10 -2.91
C ASP A 198 16.73 -26.57 -3.10
N TYR A 199 15.67 -26.15 -3.79
CA TYR A 199 15.30 -24.73 -3.89
C TYR A 199 15.00 -24.13 -2.52
N ILE A 200 14.13 -24.78 -1.72
CA ILE A 200 13.79 -24.29 -0.37
C ILE A 200 15.02 -24.28 0.55
N LYS A 201 15.91 -25.26 0.47
CA LYS A 201 17.16 -25.25 1.25
C LYS A 201 18.04 -24.05 0.88
N ASN A 202 18.16 -23.74 -0.41
CA ASN A 202 18.94 -22.59 -0.87
C ASN A 202 18.34 -21.28 -0.38
N VAL A 203 17.02 -21.08 -0.55
CA VAL A 203 16.32 -19.89 -0.06
C VAL A 203 16.46 -19.78 1.47
N ALA A 204 16.18 -20.85 2.20
CA ALA A 204 16.30 -20.85 3.66
C ALA A 204 17.75 -20.57 4.12
N SER A 205 18.75 -21.10 3.43
CA SER A 205 20.14 -20.85 3.78
C SER A 205 20.59 -19.40 3.53
N SER A 206 19.96 -18.69 2.60
CA SER A 206 20.22 -17.27 2.35
C SER A 206 19.49 -16.33 3.33
N GLU A 207 18.38 -16.80 3.93
CA GLU A 207 17.53 -16.02 4.83
C GLU A 207 17.84 -16.26 6.32
N ILE A 208 18.47 -17.43 6.65
CA ILE A 208 18.76 -17.83 8.04
C ILE A 208 20.23 -17.57 8.36
N TYR A 209 20.49 -16.67 9.30
CA TYR A 209 21.84 -16.44 9.80
C TYR A 209 22.25 -17.55 10.78
N ALA A 210 23.52 -17.95 10.71
CA ALA A 210 24.10 -18.98 11.61
C ALA A 210 24.04 -18.61 13.11
N THR A 211 23.78 -17.34 13.40
CA THR A 211 23.65 -16.79 14.77
C THR A 211 22.24 -16.92 15.37
N TRP A 212 21.28 -17.36 14.60
CA TRP A 212 19.92 -17.55 15.14
C TRP A 212 19.87 -18.77 16.04
N SER A 213 19.23 -18.63 17.20
CA SER A 213 19.02 -19.76 18.13
C SER A 213 18.15 -20.82 17.48
N LYS A 214 18.56 -22.08 17.67
CA LYS A 214 17.79 -23.27 17.23
C LYS A 214 16.52 -23.43 18.07
#